data_a9dbaeeeebca7d9cd0aefbbf614f801a
#
_entry.id   a9dbaeeeebca7d9cd0aefbbf614f801a
#
_cell.length_a   1.000
_cell.length_b   1.000
_cell.length_c   1.000
_cell.angle_alpha   90.00
_cell.angle_beta   90.00
_cell.angle_gamma   90.00
#
_symmetry.space_group_name_H-M   'P 1'
#
loop_
_entity.id
_entity.type
_entity.pdbx_description
1 polymer ?
#
loop_
_entity_poly.entity_id
_entity_poly.type
_entity_poly.pdbx_seq_one_letter_code
_entity_poly.pdbx_strand_id
1 'polypeptide(L)'
;MPGGRFVLPLLILALAAFVYGLYGFDGVLLRDYSIYLYSGQRMAEGVPPYVSVFDHKGPLSPMIAGFGVMLSGLFGSDDVYTVRLVFYATACLAVVAIYLLGKAVFRSQEAGLLAALTFLGFYAYAQAATSGPEPKTPMVLLEALCLLFATQKRWFWSGLFGSLAFLLWQPMGAFAFVTFLLAATRPREERYGATLRAAAGIAAPILVTVAYFYYKGALEDFLNGFILFNFLHLQRGGTQITSVLVTAASNIALPYATMLVPILIGILTILRLYFKRPFEYRFLPVLVSFPAPILWSLRDFQLADDFYVFLPYAAIGFGAFLAAAMRRTDNPRALTAILGAILLTIALANTWDEVSSGAAYKLTGTTVDLPTQREAALEIEERFGEDLKLASINSPQILVLLHRENPDPYLWITAGVDQEIDARVQGGFEGWLRDLEKFDPGAISFFGAGQSLLPSSHLTKEHYQALDTWLNPRYRAEQIGPFWLFVKKDLLLEEARRNTTVESSESPGSRESLEDVEGQ
;
A
#
# COMPACT_ATOMS: atom_id res chain seq x y z
N MET A 1 -10.46 6.83 -39.98
CA MET A 1 -11.31 7.35 -38.92
C MET A 1 -10.47 7.50 -37.65
N PRO A 2 -10.23 8.69 -37.08
CA PRO A 2 -9.42 8.88 -35.87
C PRO A 2 -10.05 8.31 -34.58
N GLY A 3 -11.36 8.10 -34.56
CA GLY A 3 -12.06 7.65 -33.35
C GLY A 3 -11.79 6.22 -32.87
N GLY A 4 -11.33 5.31 -33.75
CA GLY A 4 -11.10 3.90 -33.37
C GLY A 4 -9.89 3.64 -32.47
N ARG A 5 -8.95 4.59 -32.34
CA ARG A 5 -7.72 4.39 -31.57
C ARG A 5 -7.92 4.42 -30.04
N PHE A 6 -8.97 5.05 -29.57
CA PHE A 6 -9.28 5.19 -28.13
C PHE A 6 -10.32 4.19 -27.62
N VAL A 7 -11.07 3.53 -28.53
CA VAL A 7 -12.16 2.62 -28.13
C VAL A 7 -11.63 1.45 -27.29
N LEU A 8 -10.57 0.77 -27.73
CA LEU A 8 -10.05 -0.39 -26.99
C LEU A 8 -9.42 -0.02 -25.64
N PRO A 9 -8.61 1.04 -25.49
CA PRO A 9 -8.19 1.53 -24.17
C PRO A 9 -9.35 1.85 -23.23
N LEU A 10 -10.41 2.47 -23.71
CA LEU A 10 -11.60 2.78 -22.89
C LEU A 10 -12.37 1.53 -22.49
N LEU A 11 -12.49 0.54 -23.37
CA LEU A 11 -13.10 -0.75 -23.05
C LEU A 11 -12.27 -1.50 -21.98
N ILE A 12 -10.94 -1.48 -22.10
CA ILE A 12 -10.03 -2.07 -21.08
C ILE A 12 -10.18 -1.35 -19.74
N LEU A 13 -10.27 -0.01 -19.75
CA LEU A 13 -10.50 0.76 -18.55
C LEU A 13 -11.83 0.41 -17.87
N ALA A 14 -12.90 0.36 -18.66
CA ALA A 14 -14.23 0.00 -18.15
C ALA A 14 -14.25 -1.44 -17.61
N LEU A 15 -13.57 -2.37 -18.28
CA LEU A 15 -13.44 -3.75 -17.81
C LEU A 15 -12.63 -3.84 -16.53
N ALA A 16 -11.52 -3.12 -16.42
CA ALA A 16 -10.71 -3.05 -15.21
C ALA A 16 -11.52 -2.45 -14.05
N ALA A 17 -12.24 -1.36 -14.30
CA ALA A 17 -13.13 -0.75 -13.32
C ALA A 17 -14.22 -1.74 -12.87
N PHE A 18 -14.81 -2.49 -13.78
CA PHE A 18 -15.80 -3.50 -13.41
C PHE A 18 -15.19 -4.62 -12.53
N VAL A 19 -14.11 -5.26 -13.00
CA VAL A 19 -13.53 -6.43 -12.30
C VAL A 19 -12.94 -6.03 -10.95
N TYR A 20 -12.18 -4.94 -10.88
CA TYR A 20 -11.60 -4.47 -9.61
C TYR A 20 -12.67 -3.92 -8.66
N GLY A 21 -13.73 -3.32 -9.19
CA GLY A 21 -14.87 -2.84 -8.38
C GLY A 21 -15.63 -3.95 -7.66
N LEU A 22 -15.55 -5.22 -8.13
CA LEU A 22 -16.18 -6.37 -7.47
C LEU A 22 -15.58 -6.68 -6.10
N TYR A 23 -14.34 -6.26 -5.82
CA TYR A 23 -13.72 -6.41 -4.48
C TYR A 23 -14.41 -5.54 -3.41
N GLY A 24 -15.13 -4.49 -3.82
CA GLY A 24 -15.68 -3.51 -2.90
C GLY A 24 -14.60 -2.62 -2.27
N PHE A 25 -15.03 -1.77 -1.36
CA PHE A 25 -14.16 -0.81 -0.68
C PHE A 25 -14.21 -0.95 0.84
N ASP A 26 -14.81 -2.02 1.35
CA ASP A 26 -14.97 -2.30 2.79
C ASP A 26 -13.84 -3.17 3.36
N GLY A 27 -12.79 -3.42 2.57
CA GLY A 27 -11.64 -4.18 3.04
C GLY A 27 -11.02 -3.59 4.31
N VAL A 28 -10.37 -4.43 5.11
CA VAL A 28 -9.71 -4.02 6.36
C VAL A 28 -8.73 -2.85 6.12
N LEU A 29 -8.76 -1.87 7.00
CA LEU A 29 -7.74 -0.81 7.05
C LEU A 29 -6.51 -1.37 7.77
N LEU A 30 -5.51 -1.77 6.98
CA LEU A 30 -4.25 -2.30 7.50
C LEU A 30 -3.40 -1.18 8.14
N ARG A 31 -2.44 -1.58 8.99
CA ARG A 31 -1.52 -0.64 9.65
C ARG A 31 -0.82 0.29 8.65
N ASP A 32 -0.19 -0.28 7.63
CA ASP A 32 0.59 0.50 6.66
C ASP A 32 -0.32 1.44 5.86
N TYR A 33 -1.54 1.02 5.51
CA TYR A 33 -2.52 1.88 4.84
C TYR A 33 -2.97 3.04 5.73
N SER A 34 -3.16 2.76 7.02
CA SER A 34 -3.54 3.82 7.98
C SER A 34 -2.43 4.82 8.23
N ILE A 35 -1.15 4.46 8.15
CA ILE A 35 -0.01 5.41 8.21
C ILE A 35 -0.12 6.44 7.07
N TYR A 36 -0.32 5.98 5.82
CA TYR A 36 -0.45 6.90 4.68
C TYR A 36 -1.72 7.73 4.72
N LEU A 37 -2.82 7.14 5.18
CA LEU A 37 -4.10 7.85 5.29
C LEU A 37 -4.05 8.90 6.40
N TYR A 38 -3.50 8.57 7.58
CA TYR A 38 -3.25 9.52 8.65
C TYR A 38 -2.38 10.69 8.17
N SER A 39 -1.25 10.41 7.53
CA SER A 39 -0.40 11.46 6.96
C SER A 39 -1.14 12.29 5.91
N GLY A 40 -2.05 11.67 5.14
CA GLY A 40 -2.93 12.36 4.18
C GLY A 40 -3.94 13.29 4.87
N GLN A 41 -4.57 12.84 5.95
CA GLN A 41 -5.49 13.66 6.77
C GLN A 41 -4.75 14.87 7.34
N ARG A 42 -3.59 14.66 7.96
CA ARG A 42 -2.75 15.75 8.49
C ARG A 42 -2.27 16.71 7.40
N MET A 43 -1.95 16.20 6.20
CA MET A 43 -1.58 17.04 5.06
C MET A 43 -2.75 17.94 4.61
N ALA A 44 -3.97 17.44 4.61
CA ALA A 44 -5.17 18.23 4.31
C ALA A 44 -5.38 19.38 5.33
N GLU A 45 -4.94 19.20 6.56
CA GLU A 45 -4.91 20.21 7.62
C GLU A 45 -3.68 21.13 7.56
N GLY A 46 -2.78 20.89 6.61
CA GLY A 46 -1.61 21.72 6.35
C GLY A 46 -0.29 21.24 6.97
N VAL A 47 -0.30 20.12 7.69
CA VAL A 47 0.91 19.49 8.27
C VAL A 47 1.55 18.56 7.25
N PRO A 48 2.81 18.80 6.82
CA PRO A 48 3.43 18.00 5.76
C PRO A 48 3.78 16.58 6.25
N PRO A 49 3.86 15.59 5.31
CA PRO A 49 4.46 14.28 5.61
C PRO A 49 5.84 14.42 6.26
N TYR A 50 6.28 13.42 7.00
CA TYR A 50 7.49 13.36 7.83
C TYR A 50 7.47 14.23 9.09
N VAL A 51 6.69 15.32 9.12
CA VAL A 51 6.40 16.10 10.34
C VAL A 51 5.23 15.47 11.10
N SER A 52 4.17 15.10 10.36
CA SER A 52 2.99 14.45 10.96
C SER A 52 3.22 12.99 11.31
N VAL A 53 4.04 12.30 10.51
CA VAL A 53 4.38 10.89 10.66
C VAL A 53 5.83 10.69 10.24
N PHE A 54 6.66 10.16 11.12
CA PHE A 54 7.97 9.67 10.71
C PHE A 54 7.78 8.42 9.82
N ASP A 55 8.30 8.49 8.59
CA ASP A 55 8.28 7.36 7.64
C ASP A 55 9.59 7.32 6.86
N HIS A 56 9.96 6.13 6.40
CA HIS A 56 11.15 5.89 5.58
C HIS A 56 10.83 5.67 4.10
N LYS A 57 9.55 5.62 3.76
CA LYS A 57 9.07 5.42 2.38
C LYS A 57 8.91 6.76 1.65
N GLY A 58 8.54 6.70 0.37
CA GLY A 58 8.45 7.91 -0.47
C GLY A 58 7.28 8.82 -0.12
N PRO A 59 7.44 10.15 -0.32
CA PRO A 59 6.44 11.15 0.05
C PRO A 59 5.18 11.13 -0.82
N LEU A 60 5.25 10.53 -2.00
CA LEU A 60 4.16 10.63 -2.98
C LEU A 60 2.92 9.84 -2.55
N SER A 61 3.07 8.74 -1.77
CA SER A 61 1.91 7.98 -1.28
C SER A 61 1.04 8.78 -0.31
N PRO A 62 1.58 9.36 0.78
CA PRO A 62 0.80 10.24 1.64
C PRO A 62 0.28 11.49 0.90
N MET A 63 1.00 12.00 -0.11
CA MET A 63 0.51 13.12 -0.93
C MET A 63 -0.70 12.74 -1.78
N ILE A 64 -0.72 11.52 -2.36
CA ILE A 64 -1.89 11.00 -3.09
C ILE A 64 -3.05 10.77 -2.11
N ALA A 65 -2.80 10.23 -0.93
CA ALA A 65 -3.82 10.08 0.10
C ALA A 65 -4.37 11.44 0.54
N GLY A 66 -3.52 12.43 0.80
CA GLY A 66 -3.93 13.80 1.13
C GLY A 66 -4.75 14.48 0.04
N PHE A 67 -4.40 14.25 -1.23
CA PHE A 67 -5.24 14.68 -2.34
C PHE A 67 -6.64 14.03 -2.27
N GLY A 68 -6.73 12.75 -1.96
CA GLY A 68 -8.01 12.05 -1.76
C GLY A 68 -8.81 12.62 -0.58
N VAL A 69 -8.16 12.93 0.54
CA VAL A 69 -8.79 13.58 1.70
C VAL A 69 -9.29 14.98 1.35
N MET A 70 -8.51 15.78 0.61
CA MET A 70 -8.97 17.10 0.14
C MET A 70 -10.18 16.99 -0.79
N LEU A 71 -10.21 15.97 -1.67
CA LEU A 71 -11.38 15.69 -2.50
C LEU A 71 -12.59 15.30 -1.65
N SER A 72 -12.44 14.49 -0.62
CA SER A 72 -13.55 14.13 0.27
C SER A 72 -14.16 15.34 0.94
N GLY A 73 -13.32 16.25 1.44
CA GLY A 73 -13.78 17.52 2.00
C GLY A 73 -14.52 18.42 0.99
N LEU A 74 -14.07 18.41 -0.28
CA LEU A 74 -14.73 19.19 -1.34
C LEU A 74 -16.13 18.64 -1.71
N PHE A 75 -16.30 17.31 -1.68
CA PHE A 75 -17.55 16.65 -2.06
C PHE A 75 -18.43 16.25 -0.86
N GLY A 76 -17.98 16.47 0.36
CA GLY A 76 -18.69 16.04 1.57
C GLY A 76 -18.80 14.51 1.69
N SER A 77 -17.81 13.78 1.15
CA SER A 77 -17.76 12.31 1.17
C SER A 77 -16.80 11.80 2.24
N ASP A 78 -16.91 10.52 2.56
CA ASP A 78 -15.97 9.86 3.47
C ASP A 78 -14.54 9.83 2.90
N ASP A 79 -13.55 10.16 3.71
CA ASP A 79 -12.17 10.27 3.28
C ASP A 79 -11.51 8.92 2.99
N VAL A 80 -11.80 7.87 3.80
CA VAL A 80 -11.26 6.53 3.58
C VAL A 80 -11.70 5.99 2.23
N TYR A 81 -13.00 6.07 1.94
CA TYR A 81 -13.55 5.63 0.64
C TYR A 81 -13.04 6.48 -0.51
N THR A 82 -12.95 7.79 -0.34
CA THR A 82 -12.46 8.69 -1.39
C THR A 82 -10.99 8.42 -1.73
N VAL A 83 -10.14 8.21 -0.72
CA VAL A 83 -8.74 7.81 -0.92
C VAL A 83 -8.66 6.45 -1.63
N ARG A 84 -9.44 5.46 -1.22
CA ARG A 84 -9.52 4.16 -1.90
C ARG A 84 -9.92 4.29 -3.37
N LEU A 85 -10.89 5.13 -3.69
CA LEU A 85 -11.27 5.42 -5.08
C LEU A 85 -10.14 6.03 -5.90
N VAL A 86 -9.31 6.90 -5.32
CA VAL A 86 -8.12 7.45 -6.01
C VAL A 86 -7.12 6.34 -6.33
N PHE A 87 -6.80 5.48 -5.37
CA PHE A 87 -5.87 4.36 -5.59
C PHE A 87 -6.44 3.32 -6.57
N TYR A 88 -7.70 2.99 -6.46
CA TYR A 88 -8.43 2.16 -7.43
C TYR A 88 -8.36 2.72 -8.85
N ALA A 89 -8.57 4.03 -9.03
CA ALA A 89 -8.46 4.66 -10.35
C ALA A 89 -7.05 4.51 -10.94
N THR A 90 -5.99 4.66 -10.12
CA THR A 90 -4.61 4.43 -10.57
C THR A 90 -4.39 2.98 -11.01
N ALA A 91 -4.98 2.00 -10.30
CA ALA A 91 -4.88 0.59 -10.66
C ALA A 91 -5.61 0.26 -11.98
N CYS A 92 -6.81 0.81 -12.19
CA CYS A 92 -7.51 0.66 -13.46
C CYS A 92 -6.71 1.26 -14.63
N LEU A 93 -6.08 2.41 -14.42
CA LEU A 93 -5.19 3.03 -15.41
C LEU A 93 -3.93 2.20 -15.65
N ALA A 94 -3.42 1.46 -14.65
CA ALA A 94 -2.28 0.56 -14.83
C ALA A 94 -2.60 -0.56 -15.82
N VAL A 95 -3.80 -1.13 -15.81
CA VAL A 95 -4.23 -2.14 -16.81
C VAL A 95 -4.14 -1.57 -18.23
N VAL A 96 -4.59 -0.33 -18.44
CA VAL A 96 -4.49 0.37 -19.72
C VAL A 96 -3.03 0.63 -20.09
N ALA A 97 -2.19 1.05 -19.14
CA ALA A 97 -0.76 1.27 -19.37
C ALA A 97 -0.04 -0.02 -19.78
N ILE A 98 -0.38 -1.15 -19.16
CA ILE A 98 0.13 -2.49 -19.52
C ILE A 98 -0.29 -2.89 -20.94
N TYR A 99 -1.55 -2.64 -21.32
CA TYR A 99 -1.99 -2.82 -22.71
C TYR A 99 -1.11 -2.03 -23.68
N LEU A 100 -0.92 -0.75 -23.43
CA LEU A 100 -0.16 0.15 -24.29
C LEU A 100 1.32 -0.23 -24.36
N LEU A 101 1.90 -0.63 -23.21
CA LEU A 101 3.29 -1.09 -23.11
C LEU A 101 3.48 -2.39 -23.92
N GLY A 102 2.66 -3.41 -23.70
CA GLY A 102 2.73 -4.67 -24.44
C GLY A 102 2.58 -4.46 -25.96
N LYS A 103 1.62 -3.63 -26.36
CA LYS A 103 1.44 -3.23 -27.75
C LYS A 103 2.67 -2.52 -28.33
N ALA A 104 3.29 -1.61 -27.59
CA ALA A 104 4.46 -0.85 -28.06
C ALA A 104 5.71 -1.74 -28.16
N VAL A 105 5.98 -2.56 -27.13
CA VAL A 105 7.14 -3.45 -27.07
C VAL A 105 7.09 -4.52 -28.16
N PHE A 106 5.94 -5.18 -28.33
CA PHE A 106 5.81 -6.31 -29.26
C PHE A 106 5.21 -5.95 -30.63
N ARG A 107 4.81 -4.68 -30.83
CA ARG A 107 4.13 -4.20 -32.06
C ARG A 107 2.93 -5.09 -32.43
N SER A 108 2.17 -5.53 -31.43
CA SER A 108 1.00 -6.38 -31.58
C SER A 108 -0.10 -5.92 -30.64
N GLN A 109 -1.26 -5.66 -31.22
CA GLN A 109 -2.47 -5.30 -30.45
C GLN A 109 -2.93 -6.48 -29.61
N GLU A 110 -2.80 -7.70 -30.13
CA GLU A 110 -3.14 -8.95 -29.47
C GLU A 110 -2.25 -9.18 -28.24
N ALA A 111 -0.92 -8.97 -28.39
CA ALA A 111 0.01 -9.09 -27.26
C ALA A 111 -0.32 -8.08 -26.15
N GLY A 112 -0.66 -6.84 -26.52
CA GLY A 112 -1.10 -5.83 -25.56
C GLY A 112 -2.41 -6.21 -24.85
N LEU A 113 -3.43 -6.67 -25.62
CA LEU A 113 -4.72 -7.07 -25.06
C LEU A 113 -4.56 -8.25 -24.08
N LEU A 114 -3.86 -9.30 -24.51
CA LEU A 114 -3.63 -10.48 -23.66
C LEU A 114 -2.78 -10.13 -22.42
N ALA A 115 -1.84 -9.19 -22.54
CA ALA A 115 -1.09 -8.69 -21.40
C ALA A 115 -2.02 -7.97 -20.37
N ALA A 116 -2.91 -7.10 -20.84
CA ALA A 116 -3.88 -6.42 -19.98
C ALA A 116 -4.83 -7.41 -19.27
N LEU A 117 -5.35 -8.40 -20.01
CA LEU A 117 -6.22 -9.43 -19.44
C LEU A 117 -5.48 -10.35 -18.45
N THR A 118 -4.19 -10.65 -18.72
CA THR A 118 -3.34 -11.36 -17.76
C THR A 118 -3.15 -10.54 -16.47
N PHE A 119 -2.84 -9.24 -16.62
CA PHE A 119 -2.63 -8.36 -15.48
C PHE A 119 -3.90 -8.20 -14.63
N LEU A 120 -5.05 -8.16 -15.28
CA LEU A 120 -6.37 -8.09 -14.61
C LEU A 120 -6.61 -9.27 -13.67
N GLY A 121 -6.02 -10.43 -13.94
CA GLY A 121 -6.14 -11.64 -13.12
C GLY A 121 -5.25 -11.67 -11.86
N PHE A 122 -4.39 -10.68 -11.63
CA PHE A 122 -3.55 -10.61 -10.44
C PHE A 122 -4.35 -10.05 -9.24
N TYR A 123 -5.11 -10.92 -8.59
CA TYR A 123 -6.08 -10.58 -7.56
C TYR A 123 -5.49 -9.80 -6.38
N ALA A 124 -4.29 -10.15 -5.88
CA ALA A 124 -3.66 -9.45 -4.76
C ALA A 124 -3.42 -7.96 -5.06
N TYR A 125 -3.04 -7.63 -6.31
CA TYR A 125 -2.91 -6.24 -6.75
C TYR A 125 -4.26 -5.51 -6.78
N ALA A 126 -5.32 -6.17 -7.27
CA ALA A 126 -6.67 -5.61 -7.31
C ALA A 126 -7.23 -5.35 -5.90
N GLN A 127 -7.04 -6.30 -4.99
CA GLN A 127 -7.43 -6.18 -3.59
C GLN A 127 -6.71 -5.04 -2.88
N ALA A 128 -5.38 -4.93 -3.03
CA ALA A 128 -4.61 -3.82 -2.48
C ALA A 128 -5.08 -2.46 -3.01
N ALA A 129 -5.49 -2.41 -4.29
CA ALA A 129 -5.99 -1.19 -4.92
C ALA A 129 -7.32 -0.70 -4.34
N THR A 130 -8.20 -1.60 -3.90
CA THR A 130 -9.53 -1.27 -3.34
C THR A 130 -9.52 -1.11 -1.82
N SER A 131 -8.52 -1.68 -1.14
CA SER A 131 -8.38 -1.64 0.33
C SER A 131 -7.38 -0.59 0.80
N GLY A 132 -6.50 -0.08 -0.10
CA GLY A 132 -5.40 0.86 0.19
C GLY A 132 -5.76 2.12 0.96
N PRO A 133 -4.80 3.02 1.12
CA PRO A 133 -3.72 3.40 0.18
C PRO A 133 -2.46 2.51 0.23
N GLU A 134 -2.21 1.74 -0.83
CA GLU A 134 -0.98 0.96 -1.02
C GLU A 134 -0.05 1.65 -2.03
N PRO A 135 1.16 2.11 -1.64
CA PRO A 135 2.07 2.87 -2.50
C PRO A 135 2.44 2.17 -3.81
N LYS A 136 2.51 0.83 -3.77
CA LYS A 136 2.91 0.05 -4.94
C LYS A 136 1.81 -0.08 -5.99
N THR A 137 0.56 0.28 -5.64
CA THR A 137 -0.53 0.35 -6.63
C THR A 137 -0.29 1.45 -7.68
N PRO A 138 -0.14 2.75 -7.31
CA PRO A 138 0.22 3.77 -8.29
C PRO A 138 1.64 3.59 -8.85
N MET A 139 2.56 2.96 -8.12
CA MET A 139 3.91 2.66 -8.59
C MET A 139 3.89 1.83 -9.87
N VAL A 140 3.08 0.78 -9.96
CA VAL A 140 2.98 -0.07 -11.16
C VAL A 140 2.50 0.73 -12.38
N LEU A 141 1.55 1.65 -12.20
CA LEU A 141 1.14 2.57 -13.26
C LEU A 141 2.32 3.41 -13.77
N LEU A 142 3.05 4.03 -12.84
CA LEU A 142 4.16 4.93 -13.16
C LEU A 142 5.33 4.17 -13.81
N GLU A 143 5.62 2.95 -13.36
CA GLU A 143 6.58 2.03 -13.97
C GLU A 143 6.19 1.70 -15.41
N ALA A 144 4.96 1.25 -15.63
CA ALA A 144 4.48 0.89 -16.96
C ALA A 144 4.53 2.10 -17.92
N LEU A 145 4.17 3.30 -17.44
CA LEU A 145 4.28 4.54 -18.22
C LEU A 145 5.74 4.93 -18.49
N CYS A 146 6.63 4.80 -17.51
CA CYS A 146 8.06 5.02 -17.70
C CYS A 146 8.61 4.16 -18.84
N LEU A 147 8.37 2.85 -18.78
CA LEU A 147 8.79 1.88 -19.80
C LEU A 147 8.15 2.14 -21.16
N LEU A 148 6.85 2.46 -21.19
CA LEU A 148 6.12 2.81 -22.42
C LEU A 148 6.75 4.02 -23.12
N PHE A 149 6.98 5.10 -22.38
CA PHE A 149 7.54 6.32 -22.96
C PHE A 149 9.02 6.16 -23.33
N ALA A 150 9.80 5.36 -22.60
CA ALA A 150 11.16 4.99 -22.99
C ALA A 150 11.17 4.20 -24.32
N THR A 151 10.25 3.23 -24.48
CA THR A 151 10.07 2.44 -25.71
C THR A 151 9.72 3.34 -26.89
N GLN A 152 8.95 4.41 -26.66
CA GLN A 152 8.58 5.42 -27.66
C GLN A 152 9.62 6.54 -27.83
N LYS A 153 10.73 6.51 -27.10
CA LYS A 153 11.78 7.56 -27.08
C LYS A 153 11.26 8.93 -26.64
N ARG A 154 10.20 8.97 -25.84
CA ARG A 154 9.64 10.19 -25.24
C ARG A 154 10.32 10.48 -23.90
N TRP A 155 11.56 10.88 -23.95
CA TRP A 155 12.49 10.93 -22.83
C TRP A 155 12.03 11.73 -21.63
N PHE A 156 11.42 12.92 -21.85
CA PHE A 156 10.87 13.74 -20.76
C PHE A 156 9.82 12.97 -19.95
N TRP A 157 8.85 12.39 -20.64
CA TRP A 157 7.76 11.65 -19.99
C TRP A 157 8.26 10.38 -19.30
N SER A 158 9.20 9.68 -19.91
CA SER A 158 9.82 8.51 -19.28
C SER A 158 10.56 8.90 -18.00
N GLY A 159 11.36 9.96 -18.02
CA GLY A 159 12.04 10.50 -16.85
C GLY A 159 11.08 10.95 -15.75
N LEU A 160 10.01 11.66 -16.13
CA LEU A 160 8.95 12.13 -15.23
C LEU A 160 8.31 10.95 -14.46
N PHE A 161 7.85 9.93 -15.18
CA PHE A 161 7.18 8.80 -14.56
C PHE A 161 8.13 7.91 -13.76
N GLY A 162 9.39 7.73 -14.22
CA GLY A 162 10.43 7.05 -13.44
C GLY A 162 10.75 7.76 -12.12
N SER A 163 10.80 9.10 -12.14
CA SER A 163 11.03 9.91 -10.94
C SER A 163 9.83 9.95 -10.00
N LEU A 164 8.61 9.99 -10.51
CA LEU A 164 7.41 9.84 -9.69
C LEU A 164 7.34 8.47 -9.04
N ALA A 165 7.71 7.39 -9.74
CA ALA A 165 7.81 6.05 -9.15
C ALA A 165 8.87 5.98 -8.04
N PHE A 166 10.02 6.66 -8.21
CA PHE A 166 11.04 6.82 -7.16
C PHE A 166 10.49 7.51 -5.91
N LEU A 167 9.66 8.54 -6.07
CA LEU A 167 9.03 9.24 -4.95
C LEU A 167 7.92 8.42 -4.27
N LEU A 168 7.48 7.29 -4.83
CA LEU A 168 6.64 6.29 -4.15
C LEU A 168 7.50 5.26 -3.42
N TRP A 169 8.54 4.76 -4.08
CA TRP A 169 9.39 3.71 -3.55
C TRP A 169 10.82 3.86 -4.10
N GLN A 170 11.80 4.05 -3.22
CA GLN A 170 13.19 4.42 -3.60
C GLN A 170 13.83 3.49 -4.63
N PRO A 171 13.66 2.15 -4.59
CA PRO A 171 14.25 1.26 -5.60
C PRO A 171 13.86 1.59 -7.03
N MET A 172 12.69 2.22 -7.23
CA MET A 172 12.22 2.65 -8.55
C MET A 172 13.07 3.76 -9.19
N GLY A 173 13.96 4.38 -8.43
CA GLY A 173 14.96 5.30 -8.97
C GLY A 173 15.84 4.67 -10.06
N ALA A 174 16.00 3.34 -10.04
CA ALA A 174 16.66 2.60 -11.11
C ALA A 174 16.00 2.80 -12.48
N PHE A 175 14.68 2.97 -12.55
CA PHE A 175 13.95 3.21 -13.80
C PHE A 175 14.24 4.60 -14.38
N ALA A 176 14.28 5.60 -13.52
CA ALA A 176 14.71 6.95 -13.91
C ALA A 176 16.17 6.94 -14.42
N PHE A 177 17.06 6.24 -13.71
CA PHE A 177 18.45 6.07 -14.10
C PHE A 177 18.60 5.33 -15.44
N VAL A 178 17.89 4.23 -15.64
CA VAL A 178 17.86 3.48 -16.92
C VAL A 178 17.38 4.39 -18.06
N THR A 179 16.33 5.19 -17.83
CA THR A 179 15.85 6.17 -18.82
C THR A 179 16.96 7.15 -19.21
N PHE A 180 17.69 7.71 -18.22
CA PHE A 180 18.82 8.60 -18.47
C PHE A 180 19.93 7.92 -19.28
N LEU A 181 20.32 6.70 -18.88
CA LEU A 181 21.35 5.93 -19.60
C LEU A 181 20.94 5.65 -21.05
N LEU A 182 19.71 5.21 -21.30
CA LEU A 182 19.21 4.94 -22.64
C LEU A 182 19.16 6.20 -23.51
N ALA A 183 18.84 7.34 -22.93
CA ALA A 183 18.91 8.64 -23.61
C ALA A 183 20.36 9.04 -23.94
N ALA A 184 21.29 8.85 -22.99
CA ALA A 184 22.71 9.17 -23.14
C ALA A 184 23.45 8.26 -24.13
N THR A 185 22.94 7.06 -24.42
CA THR A 185 23.51 6.12 -25.40
C THR A 185 22.95 6.29 -26.82
N ARG A 186 22.14 7.31 -27.05
CA ARG A 186 21.64 7.64 -28.40
C ARG A 186 22.77 8.08 -29.36
N PRO A 187 22.58 7.99 -30.69
CA PRO A 187 23.47 8.56 -31.66
C PRO A 187 23.79 10.04 -31.35
N ARG A 188 24.96 10.50 -31.78
CA ARG A 188 25.47 11.84 -31.41
C ARG A 188 24.47 12.96 -31.70
N GLU A 189 23.77 12.89 -32.82
CA GLU A 189 22.81 13.91 -33.26
C GLU A 189 21.60 14.03 -32.32
N GLU A 190 21.16 12.93 -31.70
CA GLU A 190 20.00 12.87 -30.82
C GLU A 190 20.37 12.96 -29.34
N ARG A 191 21.60 12.56 -28.98
CA ARG A 191 22.06 12.31 -27.61
C ARG A 191 21.82 13.48 -26.67
N TYR A 192 22.32 14.65 -27.02
CA TYR A 192 22.24 15.83 -26.17
C TYR A 192 20.80 16.21 -25.86
N GLY A 193 19.96 16.31 -26.90
CA GLY A 193 18.53 16.64 -26.72
C GLY A 193 17.74 15.54 -26.00
N ALA A 194 18.08 14.26 -26.19
CA ALA A 194 17.46 13.13 -25.50
C ALA A 194 17.82 13.15 -24.00
N THR A 195 19.11 13.28 -23.69
CA THR A 195 19.63 13.30 -22.31
C THR A 195 19.08 14.51 -21.54
N LEU A 196 19.07 15.70 -22.14
CA LEU A 196 18.51 16.90 -21.50
C LEU A 196 17.02 16.72 -21.19
N ARG A 197 16.23 16.18 -22.12
CA ARG A 197 14.81 15.90 -21.88
C ARG A 197 14.60 14.85 -20.80
N ALA A 198 15.39 13.78 -20.76
CA ALA A 198 15.33 12.78 -19.69
C ALA A 198 15.68 13.41 -18.33
N ALA A 199 16.78 14.16 -18.26
CA ALA A 199 17.19 14.86 -17.04
C ALA A 199 16.13 15.86 -16.55
N ALA A 200 15.55 16.66 -17.46
CA ALA A 200 14.47 17.57 -17.12
C ALA A 200 13.22 16.86 -16.59
N GLY A 201 12.84 15.72 -17.21
CA GLY A 201 11.73 14.90 -16.73
C GLY A 201 12.00 14.31 -15.35
N ILE A 202 13.23 13.85 -15.09
CA ILE A 202 13.63 13.31 -13.78
C ILE A 202 13.67 14.43 -12.72
N ALA A 203 14.24 15.57 -13.05
CA ALA A 203 14.40 16.66 -12.11
C ALA A 203 13.08 17.32 -11.71
N ALA A 204 12.11 17.41 -12.62
CA ALA A 204 10.88 18.15 -12.39
C ALA A 204 10.11 17.71 -11.13
N PRO A 205 9.74 16.41 -10.93
CA PRO A 205 9.03 16.00 -9.72
C PRO A 205 9.90 16.13 -8.46
N ILE A 206 11.18 15.85 -8.55
CA ILE A 206 12.11 15.97 -7.41
C ILE A 206 12.18 17.43 -6.94
N LEU A 207 12.37 18.37 -7.87
CA LEU A 207 12.45 19.79 -7.54
C LEU A 207 11.14 20.31 -6.95
N VAL A 208 9.99 19.90 -7.50
CA VAL A 208 8.68 20.27 -6.95
C VAL A 208 8.53 19.73 -5.52
N THR A 209 8.92 18.47 -5.27
CA THR A 209 8.86 17.86 -3.95
C THR A 209 9.79 18.57 -2.95
N VAL A 210 11.04 18.81 -3.33
CA VAL A 210 12.00 19.54 -2.48
C VAL A 210 11.52 20.96 -2.20
N ALA A 211 10.99 21.67 -3.20
CA ALA A 211 10.44 23.01 -3.02
C ALA A 211 9.21 23.02 -2.08
N TYR A 212 8.35 22.00 -2.16
CA TYR A 212 7.22 21.85 -1.24
C TYR A 212 7.68 21.71 0.22
N PHE A 213 8.62 20.78 0.49
CA PHE A 213 9.14 20.58 1.85
C PHE A 213 9.94 21.77 2.35
N TYR A 214 10.70 22.44 1.48
CA TYR A 214 11.40 23.68 1.82
C TYR A 214 10.41 24.78 2.22
N TYR A 215 9.37 24.99 1.43
CA TYR A 215 8.32 25.99 1.72
C TYR A 215 7.56 25.69 3.03
N LYS A 216 7.33 24.42 3.33
CA LYS A 216 6.69 23.97 4.58
C LYS A 216 7.62 23.97 5.79
N GLY A 217 8.92 24.28 5.64
CA GLY A 217 9.90 24.20 6.72
C GLY A 217 10.24 22.77 7.17
N ALA A 218 9.91 21.77 6.36
CA ALA A 218 10.02 20.34 6.66
C ALA A 218 11.09 19.61 5.82
N LEU A 219 12.04 20.37 5.24
CA LEU A 219 13.05 19.81 4.35
C LEU A 219 13.99 18.85 5.09
N GLU A 220 14.35 19.15 6.32
CA GLU A 220 15.21 18.29 7.14
C GLU A 220 14.50 16.97 7.45
N ASP A 221 13.24 17.01 7.90
CA ASP A 221 12.45 15.82 8.19
C ASP A 221 12.28 14.93 6.97
N PHE A 222 11.99 15.53 5.80
CA PHE A 222 11.92 14.83 4.52
C PHE A 222 13.26 14.15 4.17
N LEU A 223 14.38 14.86 4.23
CA LEU A 223 15.68 14.29 3.89
C LEU A 223 16.08 13.19 4.88
N ASN A 224 15.77 13.39 6.14
CA ASN A 224 16.03 12.40 7.17
C ASN A 224 15.22 11.13 6.94
N GLY A 225 13.89 11.20 6.89
CA GLY A 225 13.03 10.02 6.72
C GLY A 225 13.28 9.34 5.37
N PHE A 226 13.15 10.08 4.27
CA PHE A 226 13.23 9.51 2.93
C PHE A 226 14.60 9.01 2.52
N ILE A 227 15.69 9.65 2.99
CA ILE A 227 17.06 9.32 2.57
C ILE A 227 17.90 8.77 3.71
N LEU A 228 18.17 9.58 4.75
CA LEU A 228 19.20 9.25 5.73
C LEU A 228 18.87 8.03 6.56
N PHE A 229 17.64 7.92 7.06
CA PHE A 229 17.19 6.78 7.85
C PHE A 229 17.40 5.43 7.14
N ASN A 230 17.16 5.39 5.82
CA ASN A 230 17.34 4.18 5.02
C ASN A 230 18.79 3.68 4.96
N PHE A 231 19.76 4.55 5.22
CA PHE A 231 21.18 4.21 5.26
C PHE A 231 21.71 3.99 6.67
N LEU A 232 21.19 4.72 7.65
CA LEU A 232 21.74 4.76 9.01
C LEU A 232 21.07 3.78 9.97
N HIS A 233 19.75 3.72 9.97
CA HIS A 233 18.98 3.05 11.01
C HIS A 233 18.07 1.93 10.52
N LEU A 234 17.61 1.95 9.25
CA LEU A 234 16.65 0.99 8.76
C LEU A 234 17.17 -0.45 8.93
N GLN A 235 16.54 -1.19 9.83
CA GLN A 235 16.77 -2.63 10.01
C GLN A 235 15.99 -3.40 8.94
N ARG A 236 16.70 -4.08 8.05
CA ARG A 236 16.11 -4.85 6.96
C ARG A 236 15.86 -6.28 7.40
N GLY A 237 14.67 -6.78 7.08
CA GLY A 237 14.29 -8.17 7.38
C GLY A 237 15.00 -9.22 6.54
N GLY A 238 15.83 -8.78 5.58
CA GLY A 238 16.50 -9.67 4.63
C GLY A 238 15.56 -10.26 3.59
N THR A 239 16.12 -11.10 2.71
CA THR A 239 15.36 -11.71 1.62
C THR A 239 14.65 -12.97 2.07
N GLN A 240 13.33 -12.99 1.94
CA GLN A 240 12.46 -14.12 2.31
C GLN A 240 12.09 -15.03 1.11
N ILE A 241 12.97 -15.14 0.11
CA ILE A 241 12.69 -15.95 -1.12
C ILE A 241 12.36 -17.40 -0.77
N THR A 242 13.04 -17.99 0.21
CA THR A 242 12.77 -19.38 0.63
C THR A 242 11.36 -19.56 1.17
N SER A 243 10.86 -18.64 1.98
CA SER A 243 9.48 -18.68 2.48
C SER A 243 8.46 -18.47 1.36
N VAL A 244 8.75 -17.60 0.38
CA VAL A 244 7.92 -17.43 -0.83
C VAL A 244 7.83 -18.73 -1.62
N LEU A 245 8.97 -19.37 -1.88
CA LEU A 245 9.02 -20.62 -2.65
C LEU A 245 8.31 -21.76 -1.91
N VAL A 246 8.49 -21.86 -0.59
CA VAL A 246 7.80 -22.87 0.23
C VAL A 246 6.29 -22.62 0.23
N THR A 247 5.85 -21.37 0.44
CA THR A 247 4.44 -21.01 0.41
C THR A 247 3.83 -21.26 -0.98
N ALA A 248 4.53 -20.90 -2.05
CA ALA A 248 4.09 -21.18 -3.41
C ALA A 248 4.01 -22.69 -3.70
N ALA A 249 4.96 -23.46 -3.20
CA ALA A 249 4.98 -24.93 -3.39
C ALA A 249 3.92 -25.65 -2.55
N SER A 250 3.61 -25.16 -1.35
CA SER A 250 2.60 -25.75 -0.47
C SER A 250 1.16 -25.39 -0.87
N ASN A 251 0.97 -24.27 -1.57
CA ASN A 251 -0.34 -23.76 -2.00
C ASN A 251 -0.52 -23.86 -3.52
N ILE A 252 -0.32 -25.05 -4.13
CA ILE A 252 -0.57 -25.29 -5.56
C ILE A 252 -2.09 -25.26 -5.89
N ALA A 253 -2.95 -24.91 -4.95
CA ALA A 253 -4.36 -24.73 -5.22
C ALA A 253 -4.62 -23.57 -6.19
N LEU A 254 -5.62 -23.69 -7.07
CA LEU A 254 -6.29 -22.55 -7.69
C LEU A 254 -6.68 -21.58 -6.56
N PRO A 255 -6.36 -20.31 -6.52
CA PRO A 255 -5.96 -19.37 -7.57
C PRO A 255 -4.44 -19.17 -7.73
N TYR A 256 -3.58 -19.66 -6.83
CA TYR A 256 -2.13 -19.42 -6.93
C TYR A 256 -1.52 -19.94 -8.23
N ALA A 257 -1.96 -21.12 -8.72
CA ALA A 257 -1.50 -21.66 -9.98
C ALA A 257 -1.87 -20.76 -11.18
N THR A 258 -3.03 -20.12 -11.14
CA THR A 258 -3.49 -19.20 -12.21
C THR A 258 -2.68 -17.91 -12.27
N MET A 259 -2.00 -17.53 -11.19
CA MET A 259 -1.03 -16.42 -11.18
C MET A 259 0.40 -16.88 -11.50
N LEU A 260 0.87 -17.97 -10.90
CA LEU A 260 2.25 -18.44 -11.05
C LEU A 260 2.60 -18.81 -12.48
N VAL A 261 1.70 -19.49 -13.21
CA VAL A 261 1.95 -19.89 -14.59
C VAL A 261 2.15 -18.70 -15.53
N PRO A 262 1.27 -17.68 -15.56
CA PRO A 262 1.51 -16.45 -16.33
C PRO A 262 2.79 -15.73 -15.93
N ILE A 263 3.11 -15.67 -14.64
CA ILE A 263 4.31 -15.02 -14.12
C ILE A 263 5.56 -15.72 -14.64
N LEU A 264 5.67 -17.04 -14.45
CA LEU A 264 6.84 -17.82 -14.88
C LEU A 264 7.04 -17.76 -16.40
N ILE A 265 6.00 -18.05 -17.18
CA ILE A 265 6.08 -18.01 -18.64
C ILE A 265 6.38 -16.59 -19.14
N GLY A 266 5.77 -15.59 -18.52
CA GLY A 266 5.99 -14.19 -18.85
C GLY A 266 7.43 -13.75 -18.60
N ILE A 267 7.96 -14.03 -17.43
CA ILE A 267 9.37 -13.75 -17.08
C ILE A 267 10.33 -14.51 -18.01
N LEU A 268 10.11 -15.80 -18.25
CA LEU A 268 10.93 -16.57 -19.19
C LEU A 268 10.88 -15.99 -20.62
N THR A 269 9.72 -15.46 -21.03
CA THR A 269 9.58 -14.80 -22.34
C THR A 269 10.42 -13.51 -22.38
N ILE A 270 10.43 -12.71 -21.32
CA ILE A 270 11.28 -11.52 -21.22
C ILE A 270 12.77 -11.91 -21.24
N LEU A 271 13.17 -12.92 -20.46
CA LEU A 271 14.55 -13.41 -20.44
C LEU A 271 15.00 -13.89 -21.82
N ARG A 272 14.12 -14.56 -22.59
CA ARG A 272 14.41 -14.99 -23.95
C ARG A 272 14.74 -13.81 -24.90
N LEU A 273 14.23 -12.60 -24.64
CA LEU A 273 14.52 -11.43 -25.47
C LEU A 273 16.00 -11.04 -25.46
N TYR A 274 16.77 -11.36 -24.37
CA TYR A 274 18.21 -11.13 -24.33
C TYR A 274 18.99 -11.91 -25.41
N PHE A 275 18.43 -13.04 -25.83
CA PHE A 275 19.03 -13.93 -26.84
C PHE A 275 18.47 -13.70 -28.24
N LYS A 276 17.46 -12.81 -28.38
CA LYS A 276 16.82 -12.55 -29.68
C LYS A 276 17.73 -11.74 -30.59
N ARG A 277 17.92 -12.20 -31.84
CA ARG A 277 18.64 -11.50 -32.89
C ARG A 277 17.76 -11.36 -34.14
N PRO A 278 17.81 -10.24 -34.89
CA PRO A 278 18.50 -8.99 -34.55
C PRO A 278 17.91 -8.29 -33.35
N PHE A 279 18.74 -7.54 -32.62
CA PHE A 279 18.32 -6.83 -31.43
C PHE A 279 17.56 -5.55 -31.80
N GLU A 280 16.36 -5.38 -31.30
CA GLU A 280 15.52 -4.22 -31.59
C GLU A 280 15.49 -3.27 -30.39
N TYR A 281 15.68 -1.96 -30.62
CA TYR A 281 15.69 -0.92 -29.60
C TYR A 281 14.48 -0.97 -28.65
N ARG A 282 13.29 -1.29 -29.15
CA ARG A 282 12.04 -1.32 -28.36
C ARG A 282 12.07 -2.28 -27.17
N PHE A 283 12.95 -3.27 -27.17
CA PHE A 283 13.14 -4.19 -26.06
C PHE A 283 14.08 -3.64 -24.98
N LEU A 284 14.95 -2.68 -25.34
CA LEU A 284 15.97 -2.14 -24.42
C LEU A 284 15.40 -1.62 -23.10
N PRO A 285 14.34 -0.77 -23.08
CA PRO A 285 13.82 -0.26 -21.81
C PRO A 285 13.43 -1.38 -20.84
N VAL A 286 12.74 -2.41 -21.36
CA VAL A 286 12.31 -3.58 -20.56
C VAL A 286 13.51 -4.40 -20.11
N LEU A 287 14.46 -4.68 -21.01
CA LEU A 287 15.62 -5.54 -20.69
C LEU A 287 16.62 -4.87 -19.76
N VAL A 288 16.89 -3.58 -19.93
CA VAL A 288 17.87 -2.87 -19.09
C VAL A 288 17.31 -2.57 -17.71
N SER A 289 15.99 -2.34 -17.58
CA SER A 289 15.35 -2.11 -16.26
C SER A 289 15.10 -3.39 -15.47
N PHE A 290 14.86 -4.52 -16.11
CA PHE A 290 14.49 -5.79 -15.46
C PHE A 290 15.47 -6.29 -14.39
N PRO A 291 16.82 -6.16 -14.53
CA PRO A 291 17.75 -6.53 -13.46
C PRO A 291 17.59 -5.73 -12.16
N ALA A 292 17.09 -4.50 -12.22
CA ALA A 292 17.01 -3.64 -11.04
C ALA A 292 16.09 -4.20 -9.93
N PRO A 293 14.83 -4.58 -10.21
CA PRO A 293 13.98 -5.21 -9.20
C PRO A 293 14.54 -6.56 -8.73
N ILE A 294 15.23 -7.33 -9.57
CA ILE A 294 15.88 -8.58 -9.16
C ILE A 294 16.99 -8.28 -8.15
N LEU A 295 17.89 -7.34 -8.44
CA LEU A 295 18.98 -6.96 -7.55
C LEU A 295 18.47 -6.42 -6.21
N TRP A 296 17.39 -5.63 -6.24
CA TRP A 296 16.74 -5.18 -5.02
C TRP A 296 16.16 -6.36 -4.21
N SER A 297 15.43 -7.27 -4.87
CA SER A 297 14.84 -8.44 -4.21
C SER A 297 15.87 -9.38 -3.60
N LEU A 298 17.09 -9.44 -4.13
CA LEU A 298 18.19 -10.19 -3.50
C LEU A 298 18.69 -9.55 -2.20
N ARG A 299 18.48 -8.24 -2.03
CA ARG A 299 18.88 -7.52 -0.82
C ARG A 299 17.78 -7.48 0.23
N ASP A 300 16.55 -7.23 -0.18
CA ASP A 300 15.42 -7.01 0.71
C ASP A 300 14.12 -7.34 -0.03
N PHE A 301 13.56 -8.50 0.23
CA PHE A 301 12.31 -8.94 -0.36
C PHE A 301 11.35 -9.36 0.76
N GLN A 302 10.34 -8.52 0.99
CA GLN A 302 9.40 -8.65 2.09
C GLN A 302 8.08 -9.35 1.71
N LEU A 303 8.05 -10.08 0.57
CA LEU A 303 6.86 -10.79 0.09
C LEU A 303 5.78 -9.89 -0.55
N ALA A 304 4.64 -10.49 -0.85
CA ALA A 304 3.40 -9.86 -1.31
C ALA A 304 3.61 -8.66 -2.24
N ASP A 305 3.64 -7.46 -1.68
CA ASP A 305 3.60 -6.21 -2.43
C ASP A 305 4.92 -5.90 -3.16
N ASP A 306 6.06 -6.45 -2.71
CA ASP A 306 7.34 -6.32 -3.43
C ASP A 306 7.32 -7.03 -4.77
N PHE A 307 6.40 -7.98 -4.93
CA PHE A 307 6.23 -8.70 -6.18
C PHE A 307 5.59 -7.85 -7.27
N TYR A 308 4.90 -6.76 -6.91
CA TYR A 308 4.16 -5.94 -7.87
C TYR A 308 5.06 -5.31 -8.94
N VAL A 309 6.31 -5.02 -8.63
CA VAL A 309 7.29 -4.51 -9.61
C VAL A 309 7.59 -5.50 -10.76
N PHE A 310 7.31 -6.80 -10.57
CA PHE A 310 7.50 -7.81 -11.61
C PHE A 310 6.26 -8.02 -12.48
N LEU A 311 5.08 -7.58 -12.02
CA LEU A 311 3.82 -7.84 -12.71
C LEU A 311 3.73 -7.24 -14.13
N PRO A 312 4.25 -6.02 -14.39
CA PRO A 312 4.30 -5.49 -15.76
C PRO A 312 5.08 -6.38 -16.71
N TYR A 313 6.25 -6.88 -16.29
CA TYR A 313 7.09 -7.77 -17.11
C TYR A 313 6.42 -9.12 -17.35
N ALA A 314 5.85 -9.71 -16.31
CA ALA A 314 5.12 -10.96 -16.38
C ALA A 314 3.95 -10.86 -17.35
N ALA A 315 3.13 -9.84 -17.21
CA ALA A 315 1.94 -9.64 -18.03
C ALA A 315 2.28 -9.42 -19.51
N ILE A 316 3.20 -8.50 -19.84
CA ILE A 316 3.57 -8.23 -21.24
C ILE A 316 4.31 -9.43 -21.85
N GLY A 317 5.13 -10.15 -21.08
CA GLY A 317 5.82 -11.36 -21.54
C GLY A 317 4.84 -12.50 -21.83
N PHE A 318 3.88 -12.75 -20.94
CA PHE A 318 2.86 -13.79 -21.16
C PHE A 318 1.93 -13.45 -22.33
N GLY A 319 1.47 -12.21 -22.43
CA GLY A 319 0.70 -11.73 -23.58
C GLY A 319 1.44 -11.90 -24.91
N ALA A 320 2.76 -11.64 -24.92
CA ALA A 320 3.61 -11.86 -26.08
C ALA A 320 3.79 -13.35 -26.43
N PHE A 321 3.93 -14.21 -25.42
CA PHE A 321 3.99 -15.65 -25.57
C PHE A 321 2.73 -16.18 -26.25
N LEU A 322 1.55 -15.83 -25.74
CA LEU A 322 0.27 -16.23 -26.30
C LEU A 322 0.10 -15.70 -27.73
N ALA A 323 0.39 -14.41 -27.95
CA ALA A 323 0.31 -13.82 -29.28
C ALA A 323 1.26 -14.50 -30.31
N ALA A 324 2.44 -14.93 -29.88
CA ALA A 324 3.38 -15.66 -30.72
C ALA A 324 2.88 -17.08 -31.05
N ALA A 325 2.26 -17.77 -30.11
CA ALA A 325 1.64 -19.07 -30.32
C ALA A 325 0.50 -18.99 -31.36
N MET A 326 -0.34 -17.96 -31.24
CA MET A 326 -1.48 -17.75 -32.16
C MET A 326 -1.08 -17.46 -33.60
N ARG A 327 0.06 -16.80 -33.85
CA ARG A 327 0.54 -16.49 -35.20
C ARG A 327 0.80 -17.74 -36.07
N ARG A 328 0.82 -18.92 -35.48
CA ARG A 328 1.01 -20.21 -36.14
C ARG A 328 -0.30 -20.89 -36.55
N THR A 329 -1.44 -20.27 -36.26
CA THR A 329 -2.78 -20.80 -36.52
C THR A 329 -3.44 -20.09 -37.69
N ASP A 330 -4.40 -20.78 -38.34
CA ASP A 330 -5.13 -20.26 -39.49
C ASP A 330 -6.07 -19.10 -39.14
N ASN A 331 -6.51 -19.02 -37.88
CA ASN A 331 -7.42 -17.94 -37.41
C ASN A 331 -6.95 -17.29 -36.11
N PRO A 332 -5.92 -16.42 -36.18
CA PRO A 332 -5.35 -15.79 -34.97
C PRO A 332 -6.32 -14.87 -34.22
N ARG A 333 -7.30 -14.27 -34.93
CA ARG A 333 -8.30 -13.37 -34.27
C ARG A 333 -9.29 -14.16 -33.42
N ALA A 334 -9.82 -15.28 -33.96
CA ALA A 334 -10.72 -16.13 -33.19
C ALA A 334 -10.02 -16.72 -31.96
N LEU A 335 -8.76 -17.15 -32.11
CA LEU A 335 -7.99 -17.67 -31.00
C LEU A 335 -7.65 -16.58 -29.96
N THR A 336 -7.40 -15.33 -30.41
CA THR A 336 -7.24 -14.19 -29.49
C THR A 336 -8.50 -13.96 -28.65
N ALA A 337 -9.67 -14.03 -29.27
CA ALA A 337 -10.95 -13.87 -28.56
C ALA A 337 -11.17 -15.01 -27.53
N ILE A 338 -10.88 -16.26 -27.94
CA ILE A 338 -11.01 -17.43 -27.04
C ILE A 338 -10.05 -17.31 -25.84
N LEU A 339 -8.76 -17.06 -26.08
CA LEU A 339 -7.78 -16.90 -25.00
C LEU A 339 -8.08 -15.67 -24.13
N GLY A 340 -8.57 -14.60 -24.74
CA GLY A 340 -9.04 -13.42 -24.00
C GLY A 340 -10.23 -13.74 -23.09
N ALA A 341 -11.19 -14.51 -23.58
CA ALA A 341 -12.32 -14.98 -22.78
C ALA A 341 -11.88 -15.89 -21.62
N ILE A 342 -10.92 -16.82 -21.90
CA ILE A 342 -10.35 -17.68 -20.85
C ILE A 342 -9.66 -16.84 -19.76
N LEU A 343 -8.80 -15.89 -20.14
CA LEU A 343 -8.11 -15.02 -19.17
C LEU A 343 -9.09 -14.18 -18.36
N LEU A 344 -10.12 -13.65 -18.99
CA LEU A 344 -11.17 -12.92 -18.31
C LEU A 344 -11.96 -13.82 -17.33
N THR A 345 -12.28 -15.04 -17.75
CA THR A 345 -12.95 -16.02 -16.87
C THR A 345 -12.08 -16.36 -15.67
N ILE A 346 -10.76 -16.54 -15.86
CA ILE A 346 -9.82 -16.76 -14.75
C ILE A 346 -9.78 -15.53 -13.83
N ALA A 347 -9.73 -14.32 -14.38
CA ALA A 347 -9.73 -13.10 -13.57
C ALA A 347 -11.01 -12.99 -12.74
N LEU A 348 -12.17 -13.24 -13.33
CA LEU A 348 -13.46 -13.23 -12.62
C LEU A 348 -13.57 -14.35 -11.58
N ALA A 349 -13.05 -15.54 -11.89
CA ALA A 349 -13.03 -16.66 -10.95
C ALA A 349 -12.13 -16.37 -9.73
N ASN A 350 -10.94 -15.81 -9.95
CA ASN A 350 -10.04 -15.39 -8.88
C ASN A 350 -10.69 -14.29 -8.03
N THR A 351 -11.32 -13.29 -8.67
CA THR A 351 -12.06 -12.24 -7.96
C THR A 351 -13.20 -12.81 -7.14
N TRP A 352 -13.98 -13.73 -7.71
CA TRP A 352 -15.09 -14.38 -7.00
C TRP A 352 -14.61 -15.20 -5.81
N ASP A 353 -13.52 -15.95 -5.95
CA ASP A 353 -12.91 -16.74 -4.88
C ASP A 353 -12.49 -15.86 -3.71
N GLU A 354 -11.78 -14.76 -3.98
CA GLU A 354 -11.34 -13.81 -2.97
C GLU A 354 -12.50 -13.09 -2.28
N VAL A 355 -13.48 -12.61 -3.06
CA VAL A 355 -14.65 -11.90 -2.51
C VAL A 355 -15.55 -12.86 -1.70
N SER A 356 -15.77 -14.09 -2.18
CA SER A 356 -16.65 -15.06 -1.52
C SER A 356 -16.02 -15.72 -0.30
N SER A 357 -14.69 -15.91 -0.30
CA SER A 357 -13.96 -16.44 0.86
C SER A 357 -13.89 -15.45 2.02
N GLY A 358 -14.32 -14.21 1.77
CA GLY A 358 -14.10 -13.10 2.67
C GLY A 358 -12.61 -12.92 2.90
N ALA A 359 -11.90 -12.26 1.95
CA ALA A 359 -10.50 -11.84 2.09
C ALA A 359 -10.30 -10.86 3.27
N ALA A 360 -11.30 -10.75 4.12
CA ALA A 360 -11.26 -10.09 5.39
C ALA A 360 -10.25 -10.79 6.30
N TYR A 361 -9.39 -10.00 6.88
CA TYR A 361 -8.41 -10.48 7.84
C TYR A 361 -9.12 -11.19 9.01
N LYS A 362 -8.89 -12.49 9.18
CA LYS A 362 -9.44 -13.23 10.31
C LYS A 362 -8.56 -13.04 11.54
N LEU A 363 -8.91 -12.11 12.39
CA LEU A 363 -8.37 -12.03 13.75
C LEU A 363 -9.23 -12.92 14.66
N THR A 364 -8.61 -13.89 15.34
CA THR A 364 -9.27 -14.74 16.36
C THR A 364 -10.60 -15.40 15.91
N GLY A 365 -10.72 -15.72 14.61
CA GLY A 365 -11.92 -16.38 14.07
C GLY A 365 -13.05 -15.45 13.62
N THR A 366 -12.92 -14.15 13.84
CA THR A 366 -13.87 -13.13 13.34
C THR A 366 -13.35 -12.47 12.07
N THR A 367 -14.26 -12.21 11.14
CA THR A 367 -13.98 -11.44 9.94
C THR A 367 -13.86 -9.97 10.32
N VAL A 368 -12.74 -9.32 9.98
CA VAL A 368 -12.53 -7.89 10.22
C VAL A 368 -12.61 -7.16 8.88
N ASP A 369 -13.48 -6.17 8.79
CA ASP A 369 -13.61 -5.25 7.67
C ASP A 369 -13.61 -3.80 8.18
N LEU A 370 -13.70 -2.84 7.27
CA LEU A 370 -13.72 -1.42 7.63
C LEU A 370 -14.95 -1.04 8.48
N PRO A 371 -16.18 -1.51 8.21
CA PRO A 371 -17.33 -1.28 9.08
C PRO A 371 -17.10 -1.77 10.51
N THR A 372 -16.63 -3.00 10.69
CA THR A 372 -16.30 -3.55 12.02
C THR A 372 -15.23 -2.74 12.75
N GLN A 373 -14.22 -2.25 12.01
CA GLN A 373 -13.20 -1.38 12.60
C GLN A 373 -13.80 -0.02 13.04
N ARG A 374 -14.74 0.53 12.28
CA ARG A 374 -15.42 1.79 12.64
C ARG A 374 -16.32 1.62 13.85
N GLU A 375 -17.10 0.55 13.90
CA GLU A 375 -17.94 0.23 15.06
C GLU A 375 -17.10 0.14 16.34
N ALA A 376 -15.97 -0.57 16.28
CA ALA A 376 -15.05 -0.68 17.42
C ALA A 376 -14.40 0.66 17.79
N ALA A 377 -14.09 1.52 16.82
CA ALA A 377 -13.56 2.85 17.09
C ALA A 377 -14.61 3.73 17.81
N LEU A 378 -15.86 3.68 17.38
CA LEU A 378 -16.96 4.39 18.03
C LEU A 378 -17.24 3.83 19.44
N GLU A 379 -17.16 2.51 19.64
CA GLU A 379 -17.29 1.88 20.96
C GLU A 379 -16.21 2.41 21.93
N ILE A 380 -14.99 2.65 21.45
CA ILE A 380 -13.91 3.24 22.27
C ILE A 380 -14.30 4.66 22.74
N GLU A 381 -14.86 5.50 21.85
CA GLU A 381 -15.34 6.84 22.23
C GLU A 381 -16.54 6.79 23.19
N GLU A 382 -17.48 5.87 22.96
CA GLU A 382 -18.63 5.70 23.84
C GLU A 382 -18.22 5.26 25.25
N ARG A 383 -17.28 4.33 25.38
CA ARG A 383 -16.80 3.81 26.66
C ARG A 383 -15.98 4.81 27.44
N PHE A 384 -15.06 5.52 26.79
CA PHE A 384 -14.05 6.35 27.46
C PHE A 384 -14.22 7.85 27.25
N GLY A 385 -15.16 8.26 26.40
CA GLY A 385 -15.50 9.66 26.11
C GLY A 385 -14.79 10.22 24.87
N GLU A 386 -15.44 11.20 24.23
CA GLU A 386 -14.92 11.90 23.06
C GLU A 386 -13.60 12.66 23.33
N ASP A 387 -13.35 13.08 24.56
CA ASP A 387 -12.12 13.79 24.95
C ASP A 387 -10.95 12.85 25.29
N LEU A 388 -11.11 11.53 25.05
CA LEU A 388 -10.06 10.55 25.30
C LEU A 388 -8.77 10.92 24.55
N LYS A 389 -7.68 11.15 25.27
CA LYS A 389 -6.36 11.32 24.68
C LYS A 389 -5.83 10.00 24.17
N LEU A 390 -5.74 9.86 22.86
CA LEU A 390 -5.25 8.67 22.18
C LEU A 390 -3.80 8.86 21.74
N ALA A 391 -3.00 7.82 21.90
CA ALA A 391 -1.71 7.69 21.24
C ALA A 391 -1.67 6.37 20.44
N SER A 392 -0.83 6.30 19.43
CA SER A 392 -0.62 5.09 18.64
C SER A 392 0.83 4.66 18.69
N ILE A 393 1.04 3.38 18.97
CA ILE A 393 2.32 2.71 18.80
C ILE A 393 2.09 1.46 17.93
N ASN A 394 2.43 1.54 16.64
CA ASN A 394 2.24 0.50 15.63
C ASN A 394 0.78 0.20 15.20
N SER A 395 -0.22 0.97 15.59
CA SER A 395 -1.63 0.72 15.21
C SER A 395 -2.44 2.01 15.03
N PRO A 396 -2.16 2.84 14.01
CA PRO A 396 -2.78 4.15 13.85
C PRO A 396 -4.22 4.13 13.31
N GLN A 397 -4.81 2.94 13.07
CA GLN A 397 -6.15 2.82 12.50
C GLN A 397 -7.21 3.60 13.28
N ILE A 398 -7.16 3.55 14.62
CA ILE A 398 -8.13 4.24 15.48
C ILE A 398 -8.01 5.75 15.33
N LEU A 399 -6.77 6.26 15.25
CA LEU A 399 -6.53 7.70 15.03
C LEU A 399 -7.13 8.18 13.71
N VAL A 400 -6.97 7.36 12.65
CA VAL A 400 -7.56 7.63 11.33
C VAL A 400 -9.08 7.64 11.39
N LEU A 401 -9.68 6.61 12.00
CA LEU A 401 -11.14 6.43 12.02
C LEU A 401 -11.85 7.46 12.87
N LEU A 402 -11.20 7.96 13.93
CA LEU A 402 -11.71 8.98 14.84
C LEU A 402 -11.18 10.38 14.55
N HIS A 403 -10.37 10.57 13.48
CA HIS A 403 -9.73 11.85 13.16
C HIS A 403 -8.98 12.47 14.34
N ARG A 404 -8.21 11.63 15.07
CA ARG A 404 -7.43 12.05 16.25
C ARG A 404 -5.96 12.27 15.90
N GLU A 405 -5.33 13.22 16.59
CA GLU A 405 -3.90 13.48 16.46
C GLU A 405 -3.08 12.59 17.38
N ASN A 406 -1.94 12.10 16.88
CA ASN A 406 -0.91 11.49 17.72
C ASN A 406 -0.08 12.58 18.40
N PRO A 407 0.41 12.37 19.63
CA PRO A 407 1.24 13.36 20.34
C PRO A 407 2.59 13.64 19.68
N ASP A 408 3.07 12.72 18.86
CA ASP A 408 4.37 12.80 18.19
C ASP A 408 4.32 12.11 16.79
N PRO A 409 5.35 12.24 15.96
CA PRO A 409 5.35 11.65 14.62
C PRO A 409 5.60 10.12 14.60
N TYR A 410 5.94 9.50 15.74
CA TYR A 410 6.35 8.09 15.79
C TYR A 410 5.17 7.14 15.96
N LEU A 411 4.31 7.05 14.92
CA LEU A 411 3.17 6.12 14.89
C LEU A 411 3.59 4.65 14.91
N TRP A 412 4.84 4.36 14.70
CA TRP A 412 5.45 3.04 14.75
C TRP A 412 6.89 3.16 15.21
N ILE A 413 7.38 2.14 15.94
CA ILE A 413 8.69 2.18 16.60
C ILE A 413 9.58 0.97 16.24
N THR A 414 9.16 0.15 15.27
CA THR A 414 9.90 -1.05 14.83
C THR A 414 10.88 -0.74 13.71
N ALA A 415 11.65 -1.74 13.27
CA ALA A 415 12.55 -1.67 12.12
C ALA A 415 13.61 -0.55 12.19
N GLY A 416 14.07 -0.20 13.40
CA GLY A 416 15.11 0.80 13.63
C GLY A 416 14.58 2.20 13.97
N VAL A 417 13.26 2.40 14.01
CA VAL A 417 12.68 3.70 14.42
C VAL A 417 12.94 3.96 15.89
N ASP A 418 13.00 2.95 16.74
CA ASP A 418 13.43 3.07 18.13
C ASP A 418 14.85 3.68 18.27
N GLN A 419 15.76 3.32 17.35
CA GLN A 419 17.11 3.90 17.31
C GLN A 419 17.11 5.33 16.76
N GLU A 420 16.22 5.63 15.82
CA GLU A 420 16.02 7.00 15.32
C GLU A 420 15.46 7.92 16.41
N ILE A 421 14.50 7.43 17.20
CA ILE A 421 13.99 8.13 18.40
C ILE A 421 15.14 8.42 19.37
N ASP A 422 15.98 7.40 19.63
CA ASP A 422 17.13 7.54 20.53
C ASP A 422 18.14 8.58 20.03
N ALA A 423 18.33 8.67 18.73
CA ALA A 423 19.27 9.62 18.13
C ALA A 423 18.73 11.07 18.05
N ARG A 424 17.42 11.28 17.96
CA ARG A 424 16.83 12.59 17.64
C ARG A 424 16.02 13.24 18.75
N VAL A 425 15.39 12.45 19.59
CA VAL A 425 14.59 12.99 20.71
C VAL A 425 15.53 13.40 21.85
N GLN A 426 15.27 14.54 22.46
CA GLN A 426 16.06 15.00 23.60
C GLN A 426 15.94 14.03 24.79
N GLY A 427 17.04 13.42 25.17
CA GLY A 427 17.07 12.38 26.20
C GLY A 427 16.75 10.98 25.68
N GLY A 428 16.85 10.79 24.35
CA GLY A 428 16.73 9.51 23.67
C GLY A 428 15.36 8.87 23.80
N PHE A 429 15.32 7.54 23.73
CA PHE A 429 14.09 6.76 23.84
C PHE A 429 13.36 6.97 25.17
N GLU A 430 14.11 7.12 26.29
CA GLU A 430 13.51 7.48 27.58
C GLU A 430 12.95 8.91 27.59
N GLY A 431 13.55 9.83 26.82
CA GLY A 431 13.03 11.18 26.61
C GLY A 431 11.66 11.15 25.94
N TRP A 432 11.52 10.34 24.90
CA TRP A 432 10.26 10.12 24.21
C TRP A 432 9.18 9.52 25.13
N LEU A 433 9.54 8.53 25.98
CA LEU A 433 8.61 8.00 26.98
C LEU A 433 8.15 9.07 27.98
N ARG A 434 9.05 9.98 28.41
CA ARG A 434 8.68 11.12 29.29
C ARG A 434 7.74 12.11 28.60
N ASP A 435 7.89 12.31 27.29
CA ASP A 435 6.99 13.20 26.55
C ASP A 435 5.61 12.54 26.35
N LEU A 436 5.54 11.23 26.13
CA LEU A 436 4.29 10.48 26.20
C LEU A 436 3.64 10.56 27.59
N GLU A 437 4.43 10.48 28.67
CA GLU A 437 3.92 10.61 30.04
C GLU A 437 3.35 12.01 30.31
N LYS A 438 3.97 13.07 29.77
CA LYS A 438 3.42 14.44 29.85
C LYS A 438 2.14 14.63 29.06
N PHE A 439 2.03 13.99 27.90
CA PHE A 439 0.80 13.99 27.13
C PHE A 439 -0.31 13.28 27.89
N ASP A 440 0.04 12.27 28.67
CA ASP A 440 -0.86 11.47 29.53
C ASP A 440 -1.99 10.82 28.73
N PRO A 441 -1.69 9.91 27.77
CA PRO A 441 -2.71 9.24 26.98
C PRO A 441 -3.61 8.38 27.88
N GLY A 442 -4.93 8.50 27.71
CA GLY A 442 -5.91 7.63 28.35
C GLY A 442 -5.92 6.22 27.74
N ALA A 443 -5.62 6.13 26.44
CA ALA A 443 -5.44 4.86 25.77
C ALA A 443 -4.33 4.94 24.70
N ILE A 444 -3.65 3.81 24.49
CA ILE A 444 -2.59 3.66 23.49
C ILE A 444 -2.94 2.48 22.60
N SER A 445 -3.08 2.72 21.29
CA SER A 445 -3.36 1.65 20.33
C SER A 445 -2.09 0.89 19.97
N PHE A 446 -2.19 -0.45 20.01
CA PHE A 446 -1.10 -1.37 19.72
C PHE A 446 -1.46 -2.36 18.63
N PHE A 447 -0.47 -2.78 17.83
CA PHE A 447 -0.62 -3.92 16.96
C PHE A 447 -0.09 -5.18 17.67
N GLY A 448 -0.98 -6.13 17.96
CA GLY A 448 -0.59 -7.42 18.51
C GLY A 448 -1.82 -8.32 18.68
N ALA A 449 -1.69 -9.58 18.27
CA ALA A 449 -2.62 -10.63 18.65
C ALA A 449 -1.97 -11.43 19.78
N GLY A 450 -2.50 -11.35 21.00
CA GLY A 450 -2.06 -12.19 22.10
C GLY A 450 -1.30 -11.46 23.22
N GLN A 451 -0.80 -12.24 24.19
CA GLN A 451 -0.23 -11.77 25.45
C GLN A 451 1.09 -10.98 25.32
N SER A 452 1.74 -11.00 24.17
CA SER A 452 2.95 -10.23 23.88
C SER A 452 2.62 -9.15 22.85
N LEU A 453 2.28 -7.97 23.34
CA LEU A 453 1.81 -6.84 22.53
C LEU A 453 2.92 -6.16 21.73
N LEU A 454 4.17 -6.42 22.07
CA LEU A 454 5.33 -5.89 21.35
C LEU A 454 6.12 -7.05 20.74
N PRO A 455 6.36 -7.03 19.42
CA PRO A 455 7.31 -7.97 18.84
C PRO A 455 8.71 -7.62 19.35
N SER A 456 9.18 -8.36 20.34
CA SER A 456 10.52 -8.20 20.95
C SER A 456 11.68 -8.32 19.94
N SER A 457 11.42 -8.92 18.77
CA SER A 457 12.38 -9.07 17.67
C SER A 457 12.63 -7.81 16.84
N HIS A 458 11.87 -6.74 17.05
CA HIS A 458 11.91 -5.52 16.23
C HIS A 458 12.36 -4.26 16.99
N LEU A 459 12.60 -4.37 18.30
CA LEU A 459 13.16 -3.34 19.15
C LEU A 459 14.48 -3.79 19.73
N THR A 460 15.35 -2.86 20.12
CA THR A 460 16.49 -3.20 20.97
C THR A 460 15.99 -3.73 22.31
N LYS A 461 16.77 -4.58 22.96
CA LYS A 461 16.38 -5.20 24.23
C LYS A 461 16.16 -4.13 25.32
N GLU A 462 16.98 -3.10 25.31
CA GLU A 462 16.93 -1.98 26.22
C GLU A 462 15.65 -1.17 26.04
N HIS A 463 15.30 -0.82 24.79
CA HIS A 463 14.08 -0.05 24.48
C HIS A 463 12.82 -0.86 24.77
N TYR A 464 12.83 -2.17 24.49
CA TYR A 464 11.74 -3.06 24.86
C TYR A 464 11.51 -3.06 26.39
N GLN A 465 12.57 -3.20 27.18
CA GLN A 465 12.48 -3.21 28.64
C GLN A 465 12.01 -1.86 29.18
N ALA A 466 12.51 -0.75 28.63
CA ALA A 466 12.08 0.60 29.03
C ALA A 466 10.58 0.80 28.77
N LEU A 467 10.10 0.43 27.58
CA LEU A 467 8.69 0.54 27.21
C LEU A 467 7.79 -0.36 28.07
N ASP A 468 8.19 -1.61 28.31
CA ASP A 468 7.45 -2.57 29.13
C ASP A 468 7.35 -2.09 30.58
N THR A 469 8.46 -1.58 31.15
CA THR A 469 8.52 -1.02 32.50
C THR A 469 7.66 0.25 32.62
N TRP A 470 7.57 1.05 31.56
CA TRP A 470 6.74 2.24 31.53
C TRP A 470 5.25 1.93 31.41
N LEU A 471 4.86 0.95 30.57
CA LEU A 471 3.46 0.59 30.27
C LEU A 471 2.79 -0.16 31.43
N ASN A 472 3.38 -1.25 31.90
CA ASN A 472 2.74 -2.21 32.80
C ASN A 472 2.20 -1.65 34.12
N PRO A 473 2.87 -0.69 34.79
CA PRO A 473 2.33 -0.11 36.02
C PRO A 473 1.08 0.76 35.78
N ARG A 474 0.98 1.43 34.62
CA ARG A 474 0.01 2.49 34.32
C ARG A 474 -1.21 2.00 33.55
N TYR A 475 -0.99 1.05 32.65
CA TYR A 475 -1.99 0.61 31.67
C TYR A 475 -2.35 -0.86 31.84
N ARG A 476 -3.50 -1.23 31.31
CA ARG A 476 -3.94 -2.62 31.15
C ARG A 476 -4.34 -2.85 29.70
N ALA A 477 -3.98 -4.01 29.16
CA ALA A 477 -4.38 -4.41 27.83
C ALA A 477 -5.86 -4.79 27.79
N GLU A 478 -6.60 -4.18 26.89
CA GLU A 478 -8.00 -4.44 26.61
C GLU A 478 -8.18 -4.68 25.11
N GLN A 479 -9.06 -5.58 24.75
CA GLN A 479 -9.44 -5.81 23.36
C GLN A 479 -10.86 -5.26 23.13
N ILE A 480 -10.99 -4.36 22.14
CA ILE A 480 -12.28 -3.78 21.74
C ILE A 480 -12.43 -4.05 20.25
N GLY A 481 -13.37 -4.92 19.90
CA GLY A 481 -13.48 -5.42 18.54
C GLY A 481 -12.15 -5.98 18.02
N PRO A 482 -11.65 -5.53 16.86
CA PRO A 482 -10.36 -5.96 16.30
C PRO A 482 -9.14 -5.24 16.89
N PHE A 483 -9.34 -4.24 17.77
CA PHE A 483 -8.27 -3.41 18.28
C PHE A 483 -7.78 -3.87 19.64
N TRP A 484 -6.46 -3.81 19.82
CA TRP A 484 -5.81 -3.92 21.11
C TRP A 484 -5.39 -2.53 21.61
N LEU A 485 -5.74 -2.23 22.84
CA LEU A 485 -5.46 -0.97 23.50
C LEU A 485 -4.78 -1.22 24.84
N PHE A 486 -3.81 -0.40 25.18
CA PHE A 486 -3.40 -0.21 26.56
C PHE A 486 -4.24 0.93 27.13
N VAL A 487 -5.25 0.61 27.93
CA VAL A 487 -6.13 1.57 28.60
C VAL A 487 -5.58 1.89 29.98
N LYS A 488 -5.58 3.16 30.37
CA LYS A 488 -5.14 3.62 31.67
C LYS A 488 -5.99 2.99 32.78
N LYS A 489 -5.34 2.43 33.80
CA LYS A 489 -6.03 1.67 34.87
C LYS A 489 -7.10 2.49 35.59
N ASP A 490 -6.84 3.81 35.79
CA ASP A 490 -7.79 4.70 36.43
C ASP A 490 -9.10 4.85 35.63
N LEU A 491 -9.01 4.94 34.29
CA LEU A 491 -10.19 4.99 33.42
C LEU A 491 -11.04 3.72 33.48
N LEU A 492 -10.38 2.56 33.56
CA LEU A 492 -11.11 1.28 33.73
C LEU A 492 -11.84 1.21 35.08
N LEU A 493 -11.24 1.76 36.14
CA LEU A 493 -11.89 1.85 37.44
C LEU A 493 -13.09 2.82 37.42
N GLU A 494 -12.97 3.94 36.73
CA GLU A 494 -14.08 4.89 36.54
C GLU A 494 -15.21 4.31 35.71
N GLU A 495 -14.91 3.59 34.64
CA GLU A 495 -15.89 2.87 33.82
C GLU A 495 -16.63 1.83 34.66
N ALA A 496 -15.91 1.01 35.42
CA ALA A 496 -16.53 0.00 36.30
C ALA A 496 -17.48 0.63 37.33
N ARG A 497 -17.12 1.79 37.91
CA ARG A 497 -18.00 2.52 38.83
C ARG A 497 -19.25 3.05 38.17
N ARG A 498 -19.14 3.62 36.94
CA ARG A 498 -20.31 4.09 36.16
C ARG A 498 -21.29 2.96 35.90
N ASN A 499 -20.80 1.80 35.46
CA ASN A 499 -21.63 0.63 35.14
C ASN A 499 -22.35 0.11 36.40
N THR A 500 -21.68 0.05 37.56
CA THR A 500 -22.29 -0.36 38.84
C THR A 500 -23.39 0.62 39.29
N THR A 501 -23.22 1.91 39.01
CA THR A 501 -24.22 2.94 39.37
C THR A 501 -25.49 2.83 38.49
N VAL A 502 -25.31 2.54 37.19
CA VAL A 502 -26.44 2.34 36.25
C VAL A 502 -27.24 1.09 36.63
N GLU A 503 -26.59 -0.06 36.89
CA GLU A 503 -27.27 -1.28 37.33
C GLU A 503 -28.03 -1.11 38.63
N SER A 504 -27.50 -0.30 39.57
CA SER A 504 -28.20 -0.02 40.84
C SER A 504 -29.38 0.94 40.68
N SER A 505 -29.41 1.78 39.63
CA SER A 505 -30.53 2.70 39.35
C SER A 505 -31.66 2.05 38.54
N GLU A 506 -31.41 0.98 37.81
CA GLU A 506 -32.41 0.24 37.02
C GLU A 506 -33.16 -0.84 37.84
N SER A 507 -32.85 -1.02 39.14
CA SER A 507 -33.57 -1.93 40.06
C SER A 507 -34.41 -1.19 41.08
N PRO A 508 -35.49 -0.46 40.71
CA PRO A 508 -36.52 -0.05 41.62
C PRO A 508 -37.81 -0.76 41.27
N GLY A 509 -38.18 -1.87 41.95
CA GLY A 509 -39.55 -2.34 41.82
C GLY A 509 -39.80 -3.83 41.99
N SER A 510 -39.24 -4.43 43.02
CA SER A 510 -39.78 -5.70 43.52
C SER A 510 -39.84 -5.76 45.06
N ARG A 511 -40.38 -4.68 45.62
CA ARG A 511 -40.85 -4.67 47.02
C ARG A 511 -42.23 -4.01 47.08
N GLU A 512 -43.23 -4.74 46.59
CA GLU A 512 -44.63 -4.58 46.98
C GLU A 512 -45.40 -5.86 46.68
N SER A 513 -46.06 -6.34 47.72
CA SER A 513 -47.07 -7.41 47.78
C SER A 513 -46.60 -8.76 48.32
N LEU A 514 -46.22 -8.76 49.61
CA LEU A 514 -46.42 -9.90 50.53
C LEU A 514 -46.98 -9.38 51.86
N GLU A 515 -48.15 -8.76 51.82
CA GLU A 515 -49.09 -8.63 52.93
C GLU A 515 -50.49 -8.61 52.28
N ASP A 516 -51.27 -9.64 52.56
CA ASP A 516 -52.69 -9.80 52.49
C ASP A 516 -53.09 -11.09 51.79
N VAL A 517 -52.95 -12.25 52.47
CA VAL A 517 -53.85 -13.38 52.45
C VAL A 517 -53.75 -14.10 53.79
N GLU A 518 -54.32 -13.51 54.85
CA GLU A 518 -54.90 -14.20 55.96
C GLU A 518 -56.32 -13.65 56.14
N GLY A 519 -57.30 -14.45 55.83
CA GLY A 519 -58.69 -14.17 56.23
C GLY A 519 -59.72 -14.45 55.16
N GLN A 520 -60.02 -15.74 54.85
CA GLN A 520 -61.37 -16.35 54.85
C GLN A 520 -61.27 -17.75 54.29
#